data_502c66bc9f03c6f7f549672d2767248c
#
_entry.id   502c66bc9f03c6f7f549672d2767248c
#
_cell.length_a   1.000
_cell.length_b   1.000
_cell.length_c   1.000
_cell.angle_alpha   90.00
_cell.angle_beta   90.00
_cell.angle_gamma   90.00
#
_symmetry.space_group_name_H-M   'P 1'
#
loop_
_entity.id
_entity.type
_entity.pdbx_description
1 polymer ?
#
loop_
_entity_poly.entity_id
_entity_poly.type
_entity_poly.pdbx_seq_one_letter_code
_entity_poly.pdbx_strand_id
1 'polypeptide(L)'
;TQQLSVGQGVYTGCEALCAGTGTNGQPYLVLDGKVGSYLASSILIYDDSVGQMQVYNPPGYEDVYAATTRYNTALISRDLDGNGTVDIPSQKNGDSNINLAVEHRLSYVTWNDYTGGDQGNTQFGVLDGEYNFFLRLPLDWQGVILLDENPTHDGWRVLSAANGEQLLEIRI
;
A
#
# COMPACT_ATOMS: atom_id res chain seq x y z
N THR A 1 -22.09 22.35 -1.75
CA THR A 1 -20.70 21.84 -1.56
C THR A 1 -20.71 21.02 -0.28
N GLN A 2 -20.39 19.74 -0.36
CA GLN A 2 -20.27 18.87 0.79
C GLN A 2 -18.82 18.92 1.28
N GLN A 3 -18.62 19.11 2.59
CA GLN A 3 -17.32 18.96 3.23
C GLN A 3 -17.32 17.59 3.92
N LEU A 4 -16.35 16.73 3.57
CA LEU A 4 -16.18 15.41 4.14
C LEU A 4 -14.91 15.42 5.00
N SER A 5 -15.05 14.94 6.24
CA SER A 5 -13.88 14.62 7.07
C SER A 5 -13.42 13.22 6.76
N VAL A 6 -12.22 13.06 6.23
CA VAL A 6 -11.67 11.79 5.77
C VAL A 6 -10.46 11.43 6.63
N GLY A 7 -10.51 10.24 7.23
CA GLY A 7 -9.44 9.74 8.09
C GLY A 7 -9.38 10.43 9.46
N GLN A 8 -8.43 10.00 10.29
CA GLN A 8 -8.13 10.66 11.57
C GLN A 8 -7.23 11.90 11.39
N GLY A 9 -6.71 12.11 10.20
CA GLY A 9 -5.84 13.22 9.86
C GLY A 9 -6.51 14.21 8.89
N VAL A 10 -6.00 15.42 8.88
CA VAL A 10 -6.38 16.41 7.87
C VAL A 10 -5.48 16.20 6.66
N TYR A 11 -6.05 15.73 5.55
CA TYR A 11 -5.32 15.71 4.29
C TYR A 11 -4.93 17.14 3.88
N THR A 12 -3.68 17.31 3.53
CA THR A 12 -3.13 18.59 3.02
C THR A 12 -3.26 18.71 1.50
N GLY A 13 -3.62 17.63 0.81
CA GLY A 13 -3.83 17.58 -0.64
C GLY A 13 -4.35 16.23 -1.09
N CYS A 14 -4.84 16.18 -2.32
CA CYS A 14 -5.23 14.96 -3.02
C CYS A 14 -4.14 14.63 -4.04
N GLU A 15 -3.59 13.42 -3.97
CA GLU A 15 -2.62 12.92 -4.95
C GLU A 15 -3.30 12.16 -6.08
N ALA A 16 -4.23 11.27 -5.70
CA ALA A 16 -5.00 10.49 -6.67
C ALA A 16 -6.43 10.26 -6.18
N LEU A 17 -7.31 10.05 -7.14
CA LEU A 17 -8.69 9.62 -6.91
C LEU A 17 -9.02 8.53 -7.94
N CYS A 18 -9.31 7.33 -7.46
CA CYS A 18 -9.65 6.17 -8.28
C CYS A 18 -11.09 5.74 -8.01
N ALA A 19 -11.79 5.29 -9.04
CA ALA A 19 -13.11 4.70 -8.92
C ALA A 19 -13.01 3.18 -9.05
N GLY A 20 -13.79 2.47 -8.24
CA GLY A 20 -13.94 1.02 -8.32
C GLY A 20 -15.39 0.61 -8.11
N THR A 21 -15.64 -0.68 -8.31
CA THR A 21 -16.93 -1.31 -8.08
C THR A 21 -16.75 -2.50 -7.13
N GLY A 22 -17.40 -2.45 -5.98
CA GLY A 22 -17.36 -3.56 -5.02
C GLY A 22 -18.11 -4.79 -5.54
N THR A 23 -17.90 -5.94 -4.88
CA THR A 23 -18.52 -7.22 -5.27
C THR A 23 -20.04 -7.21 -5.27
N ASN A 24 -20.66 -6.32 -4.50
CA ASN A 24 -22.11 -6.09 -4.49
C ASN A 24 -22.59 -5.17 -5.62
N GLY A 25 -21.70 -4.76 -6.55
CA GLY A 25 -21.98 -3.81 -7.61
C GLY A 25 -22.05 -2.35 -7.17
N GLN A 26 -21.76 -2.05 -5.90
CA GLN A 26 -21.76 -0.67 -5.40
C GLN A 26 -20.51 0.07 -5.85
N PRO A 27 -20.65 1.23 -6.52
CA PRO A 27 -19.50 2.06 -6.86
C PRO A 27 -18.91 2.72 -5.61
N TYR A 28 -17.59 2.87 -5.61
CA TYR A 28 -16.85 3.56 -4.57
C TYR A 28 -15.69 4.37 -5.15
N LEU A 29 -15.14 5.25 -4.34
CA LEU A 29 -13.94 6.00 -4.66
C LEU A 29 -12.86 5.69 -3.65
N VAL A 30 -11.62 5.64 -4.10
CA VAL A 30 -10.42 5.62 -3.25
C VAL A 30 -9.71 6.94 -3.41
N LEU A 31 -9.54 7.64 -2.31
CA LEU A 31 -8.79 8.88 -2.22
C LEU A 31 -7.41 8.60 -1.64
N ASP A 32 -6.35 8.86 -2.40
CA ASP A 32 -4.97 8.94 -1.90
C ASP A 32 -4.67 10.39 -1.53
N GLY A 33 -4.63 10.65 -0.24
CA GLY A 33 -4.44 11.99 0.31
C GLY A 33 -3.04 12.17 0.89
N LYS A 34 -2.49 13.37 0.75
CA LYS A 34 -1.24 13.78 1.39
C LYS A 34 -1.46 14.11 2.86
N VAL A 35 -0.56 13.60 3.70
CA VAL A 35 -0.49 13.90 5.13
C VAL A 35 0.96 14.28 5.45
N GLY A 36 1.27 15.56 5.33
CA GLY A 36 2.66 15.99 5.36
C GLY A 36 3.47 15.42 4.19
N SER A 37 4.49 14.62 4.49
CA SER A 37 5.34 13.91 3.51
C SER A 37 4.86 12.50 3.17
N TYR A 38 3.72 12.05 3.71
CA TYR A 38 3.17 10.70 3.51
C TYR A 38 1.95 10.73 2.62
N LEU A 39 1.57 9.55 2.11
CA LEU A 39 0.24 9.28 1.60
C LEU A 39 -0.51 8.35 2.54
N ALA A 40 -1.81 8.51 2.59
CA ALA A 40 -2.73 7.54 3.16
C ALA A 40 -3.99 7.46 2.30
N SER A 41 -4.68 6.33 2.32
CA SER A 41 -5.86 6.13 1.49
C SER A 41 -7.13 6.08 2.33
N SER A 42 -8.22 6.54 1.76
CA SER A 42 -9.57 6.39 2.32
C SER A 42 -10.53 5.89 1.25
N ILE A 43 -11.39 4.97 1.63
CA ILE A 43 -12.46 4.47 0.79
C ILE A 43 -13.71 5.30 1.06
N LEU A 44 -14.36 5.77 0.01
CA LEU A 44 -15.55 6.60 0.07
C LEU A 44 -16.68 5.89 -0.66
N ILE A 45 -17.81 5.72 0.00
CA ILE A 45 -19.05 5.19 -0.59
C ILE A 45 -20.14 6.24 -0.54
N TYR A 46 -21.07 6.18 -1.49
CA TYR A 46 -22.29 6.98 -1.43
C TYR A 46 -23.35 6.24 -0.61
N ASP A 47 -23.85 6.91 0.43
CA ASP A 47 -24.92 6.39 1.28
C ASP A 47 -26.24 7.04 0.86
N ASP A 48 -27.08 6.26 0.19
CA ASP A 48 -28.38 6.70 -0.30
C ASP A 48 -29.34 7.13 0.82
N SER A 49 -29.16 6.56 2.02
CA SER A 49 -30.04 6.84 3.15
C SER A 49 -29.89 8.26 3.70
N VAL A 50 -28.68 8.81 3.59
CA VAL A 50 -28.35 10.17 4.01
C VAL A 50 -28.01 11.09 2.84
N GLY A 51 -27.93 10.56 1.62
CA GLY A 51 -27.73 11.32 0.38
C GLY A 51 -26.35 11.95 0.25
N GLN A 52 -25.30 11.31 0.80
CA GLN A 52 -23.96 11.87 0.81
C GLN A 52 -22.85 10.81 0.83
N MET A 53 -21.64 11.22 0.44
CA MET A 53 -20.45 10.40 0.55
C MET A 53 -20.07 10.17 2.00
N GLN A 54 -19.63 8.96 2.33
CA GLN A 54 -19.17 8.56 3.65
C GLN A 54 -17.84 7.82 3.55
N VAL A 55 -17.01 7.93 4.59
CA VAL A 55 -15.83 7.07 4.74
C VAL A 55 -16.28 5.67 5.10
N TYR A 56 -15.73 4.70 4.37
CA TYR A 56 -16.02 3.29 4.57
C TYR A 56 -14.80 2.55 5.06
N ASN A 57 -14.95 1.83 6.16
CA ASN A 57 -13.96 0.86 6.63
C ASN A 57 -14.57 -0.55 6.49
N PRO A 58 -13.97 -1.41 5.65
CA PRO A 58 -14.47 -2.77 5.45
C PRO A 58 -14.40 -3.60 6.74
N PRO A 59 -15.27 -4.62 6.90
CA PRO A 59 -15.19 -5.54 8.02
C PRO A 59 -13.78 -6.14 8.18
N GLY A 60 -13.24 -6.13 9.39
CA GLY A 60 -11.88 -6.59 9.68
C GLY A 60 -10.78 -5.53 9.54
N TYR A 61 -11.12 -4.33 9.06
CA TYR A 61 -10.21 -3.18 9.00
C TYR A 61 -10.79 -2.00 9.76
N GLU A 62 -10.30 -1.76 10.96
CA GLU A 62 -10.81 -0.67 11.81
C GLU A 62 -10.44 0.71 11.25
N ASP A 63 -9.30 0.80 10.55
CA ASP A 63 -8.79 2.06 10.00
C ASP A 63 -7.95 1.81 8.73
N VAL A 64 -8.60 1.94 7.57
CA VAL A 64 -7.92 1.83 6.26
C VAL A 64 -6.86 2.91 6.10
N TYR A 65 -7.11 4.12 6.61
CA TYR A 65 -6.16 5.22 6.57
C TYR A 65 -4.83 4.85 7.24
N ALA A 66 -4.87 4.31 8.47
CA ALA A 66 -3.67 3.91 9.18
C ALA A 66 -2.95 2.74 8.50
N ALA A 67 -3.71 1.75 8.01
CA ALA A 67 -3.17 0.56 7.34
C ALA A 67 -2.48 0.88 6.00
N THR A 68 -2.85 1.98 5.34
CA THR A 68 -2.36 2.36 4.01
C THR A 68 -1.37 3.52 4.02
N THR A 69 -0.93 3.96 5.21
CA THR A 69 0.09 5.00 5.33
C THR A 69 1.40 4.55 4.70
N ARG A 70 1.96 5.39 3.82
CA ARG A 70 3.16 5.09 3.04
C ARG A 70 4.00 6.32 2.75
N TYR A 71 5.32 6.13 2.69
CA TYR A 71 6.28 7.21 2.46
C TYR A 71 6.51 7.49 0.98
N ASN A 72 6.48 6.44 0.15
CA ASN A 72 6.68 6.62 -1.28
C ASN A 72 5.40 7.12 -1.94
N THR A 73 5.45 8.35 -2.42
CA THR A 73 4.29 9.03 -3.03
C THR A 73 3.99 8.59 -4.46
N ALA A 74 4.85 7.76 -5.06
CA ALA A 74 4.58 7.13 -6.35
C ALA A 74 3.67 5.89 -6.23
N LEU A 75 3.51 5.35 -5.01
CA LEU A 75 2.59 4.26 -4.73
C LEU A 75 1.17 4.79 -4.63
N ILE A 76 0.46 4.87 -5.74
CA ILE A 76 -0.93 5.31 -5.82
C ILE A 76 -1.87 4.13 -6.02
N SER A 77 -3.06 4.24 -5.43
CA SER A 77 -4.13 3.24 -5.55
C SER A 77 -4.62 3.12 -6.99
N ARG A 78 -4.81 1.89 -7.47
CA ARG A 78 -5.30 1.61 -8.82
C ARG A 78 -5.76 0.15 -8.95
N ASP A 79 -6.57 -0.13 -9.94
CA ASP A 79 -6.89 -1.51 -10.34
C ASP A 79 -5.65 -2.11 -11.05
N LEU A 80 -4.98 -3.07 -10.42
CA LEU A 80 -3.73 -3.67 -10.91
C LEU A 80 -3.95 -4.89 -11.81
N ASP A 81 -5.04 -5.60 -11.61
CA ASP A 81 -5.34 -6.86 -12.27
C ASP A 81 -6.51 -6.78 -13.26
N GLY A 82 -7.18 -5.62 -13.33
CA GLY A 82 -8.28 -5.37 -14.26
C GLY A 82 -9.61 -5.98 -13.82
N ASN A 83 -9.76 -6.28 -12.52
CA ASN A 83 -10.97 -6.91 -11.98
C ASN A 83 -12.09 -5.90 -11.63
N GLY A 84 -11.82 -4.60 -11.75
CA GLY A 84 -12.74 -3.51 -11.46
C GLY A 84 -12.75 -3.05 -10.01
N THR A 85 -11.97 -3.70 -9.14
CA THR A 85 -11.72 -3.22 -7.77
C THR A 85 -10.40 -2.44 -7.70
N VAL A 86 -10.27 -1.57 -6.72
CA VAL A 86 -9.06 -0.75 -6.55
C VAL A 86 -8.14 -1.40 -5.53
N ASP A 87 -6.95 -1.76 -5.98
CA ASP A 87 -5.87 -2.20 -5.10
C ASP A 87 -5.23 -1.00 -4.42
N ILE A 88 -5.17 -1.04 -3.10
CA ILE A 88 -4.63 0.02 -2.27
C ILE A 88 -3.28 -0.41 -1.70
N PRO A 89 -2.19 0.34 -1.93
CA PRO A 89 -0.88 -0.03 -1.44
C PRO A 89 -0.69 0.32 0.04
N SER A 90 0.02 -0.55 0.73
CA SER A 90 0.60 -0.30 2.05
C SER A 90 2.10 -0.54 2.00
N GLN A 91 2.86 0.20 2.82
CA GLN A 91 4.31 0.15 2.83
C GLN A 91 4.81 -0.09 4.26
N LYS A 92 5.70 -1.06 4.41
CA LYS A 92 6.41 -1.35 5.65
C LYS A 92 7.91 -1.35 5.39
N ASN A 93 8.69 -0.63 6.21
CA ASN A 93 10.14 -0.65 6.10
C ASN A 93 10.70 -2.07 6.23
N GLY A 94 11.74 -2.38 5.46
CA GLY A 94 12.55 -3.57 5.65
C GLY A 94 13.36 -3.50 6.95
N ASP A 95 13.85 -4.64 7.38
CA ASP A 95 14.43 -4.80 8.73
C ASP A 95 15.86 -4.23 8.86
N SER A 96 16.56 -3.97 7.75
CA SER A 96 17.99 -3.61 7.73
C SER A 96 18.32 -2.14 7.49
N ASN A 97 17.35 -1.26 7.28
CA ASN A 97 17.57 0.07 6.70
C ASN A 97 17.45 1.25 7.68
N ILE A 98 17.69 1.05 8.94
CA ILE A 98 17.45 2.08 9.98
C ILE A 98 18.31 3.36 9.83
N ASN A 99 19.40 3.30 9.09
CA ASN A 99 20.32 4.44 8.92
C ASN A 99 20.08 5.25 7.62
N LEU A 100 19.23 4.79 6.73
CA LEU A 100 18.90 5.53 5.50
C LEU A 100 17.72 6.46 5.72
N ALA A 101 17.68 7.53 4.94
CA ALA A 101 16.49 8.34 4.82
C ALA A 101 15.31 7.47 4.34
N VAL A 102 14.10 7.75 4.81
CA VAL A 102 12.94 6.87 4.59
C VAL A 102 12.66 6.62 3.11
N GLU A 103 12.87 7.63 2.28
CA GLU A 103 12.70 7.60 0.84
C GLU A 103 13.69 6.69 0.10
N HIS A 104 14.83 6.38 0.72
CA HIS A 104 15.90 5.55 0.14
C HIS A 104 15.89 4.11 0.67
N ARG A 105 14.95 3.77 1.55
CA ARG A 105 14.91 2.45 2.19
C ARG A 105 14.30 1.39 1.28
N LEU A 106 14.79 0.16 1.46
CA LEU A 106 14.05 -1.02 1.04
C LEU A 106 12.76 -1.12 1.84
N SER A 107 11.68 -1.42 1.20
CA SER A 107 10.38 -1.53 1.85
C SER A 107 9.58 -2.69 1.29
N TYR A 108 8.89 -3.40 2.17
CA TYR A 108 7.83 -4.30 1.76
C TYR A 108 6.62 -3.48 1.32
N VAL A 109 6.08 -3.81 0.16
CA VAL A 109 4.84 -3.22 -0.34
C VAL A 109 3.84 -4.33 -0.59
N THR A 110 2.65 -4.16 -0.03
CA THR A 110 1.49 -5.01 -0.33
C THR A 110 0.41 -4.16 -1.00
N TRP A 111 -0.25 -4.75 -1.97
CA TRP A 111 -1.44 -4.20 -2.57
C TRP A 111 -2.63 -5.02 -2.10
N ASN A 112 -3.65 -4.34 -1.59
CA ASN A 112 -4.79 -4.98 -0.97
C ASN A 112 -6.07 -4.53 -1.66
N ASP A 113 -6.91 -5.49 -1.98
CA ASP A 113 -8.30 -5.24 -2.32
C ASP A 113 -9.13 -5.27 -1.03
N TYR A 114 -9.65 -4.13 -0.64
CA TYR A 114 -10.46 -3.96 0.56
C TYR A 114 -11.96 -4.12 0.31
N THR A 115 -12.39 -4.17 -0.94
CA THR A 115 -13.80 -4.12 -1.34
C THR A 115 -14.25 -5.32 -2.16
N GLY A 116 -13.30 -6.16 -2.57
CA GLY A 116 -13.53 -7.39 -3.31
C GLY A 116 -14.08 -8.53 -2.46
N GLY A 117 -14.53 -9.61 -3.10
CA GLY A 117 -15.05 -10.80 -2.43
C GLY A 117 -14.00 -11.58 -1.66
N ASP A 118 -12.80 -11.60 -2.19
CA ASP A 118 -11.62 -12.18 -1.58
C ASP A 118 -10.74 -11.04 -1.05
N GLN A 119 -11.21 -10.38 0.01
CA GLN A 119 -10.43 -9.33 0.68
C GLN A 119 -9.06 -9.88 1.08
N GLY A 120 -8.01 -9.29 0.53
CA GLY A 120 -6.66 -9.75 0.82
C GLY A 120 -5.59 -9.08 -0.02
N ASN A 121 -4.37 -9.58 0.12
CA ASN A 121 -3.26 -9.09 -0.67
C ASN A 121 -3.36 -9.61 -2.11
N THR A 122 -3.43 -8.71 -3.06
CA THR A 122 -3.46 -9.01 -4.49
C THR A 122 -2.05 -9.04 -5.07
N GLN A 123 -1.14 -8.26 -4.48
CA GLN A 123 0.25 -8.20 -4.88
C GLN A 123 1.16 -7.95 -3.68
N PHE A 124 2.36 -8.55 -3.70
CA PHE A 124 3.41 -8.36 -2.71
C PHE A 124 4.76 -8.19 -3.39
N GLY A 125 5.65 -7.43 -2.77
CA GLY A 125 7.01 -7.26 -3.27
C GLY A 125 7.84 -6.29 -2.46
N VAL A 126 8.99 -5.93 -3.03
CA VAL A 126 9.97 -5.02 -2.44
C VAL A 126 10.09 -3.78 -3.32
N LEU A 127 9.95 -2.63 -2.70
CA LEU A 127 10.29 -1.34 -3.28
C LEU A 127 11.71 -0.98 -2.85
N ASP A 128 12.58 -0.75 -3.82
CA ASP A 128 13.87 -0.12 -3.62
C ASP A 128 13.68 1.40 -3.81
N GLY A 129 13.76 2.13 -2.70
CA GLY A 129 13.59 3.58 -2.72
C GLY A 129 14.78 4.31 -3.31
N GLU A 130 15.99 3.77 -3.20
CA GLU A 130 17.21 4.37 -3.75
C GLU A 130 17.21 4.35 -5.28
N TYR A 131 16.89 3.20 -5.86
CA TYR A 131 16.87 3.00 -7.31
C TYR A 131 15.49 3.11 -7.93
N ASN A 132 14.46 3.33 -7.10
CA ASN A 132 13.09 3.59 -7.50
C ASN A 132 12.50 2.51 -8.43
N PHE A 133 12.64 1.24 -8.06
CA PHE A 133 11.97 0.13 -8.72
C PHE A 133 11.23 -0.78 -7.73
N PHE A 134 10.20 -1.43 -8.23
CA PHE A 134 9.42 -2.40 -7.47
C PHE A 134 9.66 -3.80 -8.03
N LEU A 135 10.10 -4.72 -7.16
CA LEU A 135 10.24 -6.13 -7.46
C LEU A 135 9.06 -6.91 -6.90
N ARG A 136 8.22 -7.43 -7.80
CA ARG A 136 7.12 -8.30 -7.40
C ARG A 136 7.66 -9.65 -6.93
N LEU A 137 7.17 -10.11 -5.79
CA LEU A 137 7.49 -11.40 -5.19
C LEU A 137 6.22 -12.26 -5.06
N PRO A 138 6.38 -13.59 -4.89
CA PRO A 138 5.27 -14.47 -4.57
C PRO A 138 4.53 -14.03 -3.29
N LEU A 139 3.21 -14.12 -3.27
CA LEU A 139 2.40 -13.72 -2.11
C LEU A 139 2.69 -14.55 -0.86
N ASP A 140 3.03 -15.82 -1.03
CA ASP A 140 3.40 -16.75 0.05
C ASP A 140 4.76 -16.42 0.71
N TRP A 141 5.53 -15.50 0.12
CA TRP A 141 6.75 -14.98 0.73
C TRP A 141 6.49 -13.89 1.76
N GLN A 142 5.28 -13.37 1.82
CA GLN A 142 4.92 -12.34 2.81
C GLN A 142 5.04 -12.86 4.24
N GLY A 143 5.84 -12.17 5.04
CA GLY A 143 6.07 -12.52 6.45
C GLY A 143 7.05 -13.66 6.69
N VAL A 144 7.60 -14.30 5.63
CA VAL A 144 8.57 -15.40 5.76
C VAL A 144 9.93 -15.08 5.17
N ILE A 145 10.14 -13.85 4.75
CA ILE A 145 11.42 -13.35 4.22
C ILE A 145 11.95 -12.17 5.03
N LEU A 146 13.25 -11.97 4.93
CA LEU A 146 13.98 -10.79 5.42
C LEU A 146 14.69 -10.12 4.26
N LEU A 147 14.82 -8.81 4.33
CA LEU A 147 15.63 -8.02 3.41
C LEU A 147 16.97 -7.74 4.06
N ASP A 148 18.04 -8.06 3.35
CA ASP A 148 19.40 -7.82 3.76
C ASP A 148 20.10 -6.93 2.71
N GLU A 149 20.40 -5.69 3.10
CA GLU A 149 21.08 -4.74 2.26
C GLU A 149 22.58 -5.04 2.26
N ASN A 150 23.19 -5.03 1.07
CA ASN A 150 24.63 -5.19 0.97
C ASN A 150 25.34 -3.97 1.58
N PRO A 151 26.33 -4.18 2.48
CA PRO A 151 27.10 -3.08 3.08
C PRO A 151 27.80 -2.18 2.06
N THR A 152 28.03 -2.66 0.85
CA THR A 152 28.64 -1.89 -0.25
C THR A 152 27.65 -1.08 -1.06
N HIS A 153 26.36 -1.19 -0.75
CA HIS A 153 25.25 -0.53 -1.45
C HIS A 153 25.19 -0.83 -2.96
N ASP A 154 25.77 -1.96 -3.39
CA ASP A 154 25.73 -2.43 -4.78
C ASP A 154 24.62 -3.47 -5.04
N GLY A 155 23.65 -3.52 -4.13
CA GLY A 155 22.51 -4.41 -4.19
C GLY A 155 21.98 -4.84 -2.83
N TRP A 156 21.10 -5.82 -2.84
CA TRP A 156 20.45 -6.36 -1.65
C TRP A 156 20.02 -7.82 -1.87
N ARG A 157 19.68 -8.51 -0.81
CA ARG A 157 19.30 -9.91 -0.83
C ARG A 157 17.96 -10.13 -0.14
N VAL A 158 17.26 -11.15 -0.61
CA VAL A 158 16.10 -11.72 0.08
C VAL A 158 16.53 -13.00 0.74
N LEU A 159 16.35 -13.09 2.04
CA LEU A 159 16.70 -14.25 2.86
C LEU A 159 15.44 -14.91 3.39
N SER A 160 15.49 -16.22 3.59
CA SER A 160 14.47 -16.93 4.36
C SER A 160 14.52 -16.49 5.82
N ALA A 161 13.40 -16.06 6.39
CA ALA A 161 13.31 -15.73 7.82
C ALA A 161 13.50 -16.95 8.74
N ALA A 162 13.27 -18.16 8.23
CA ALA A 162 13.37 -19.38 9.03
C ALA A 162 14.80 -19.83 9.29
N ASN A 163 15.71 -19.64 8.33
CA ASN A 163 17.08 -20.22 8.39
C ASN A 163 18.18 -19.29 7.85
N GLY A 164 17.82 -18.09 7.37
CA GLY A 164 18.77 -17.12 6.79
C GLY A 164 19.31 -17.52 5.42
N GLU A 165 18.76 -18.56 4.77
CA GLU A 165 19.17 -18.97 3.44
C GLU A 165 18.86 -17.87 2.42
N GLN A 166 19.82 -17.59 1.53
CA GLN A 166 19.62 -16.62 0.45
C GLN A 166 18.69 -17.20 -0.62
N LEU A 167 17.57 -16.54 -0.84
CA LEU A 167 16.56 -16.90 -1.83
C LEU A 167 16.77 -16.14 -3.15
N LEU A 168 17.19 -14.88 -3.06
CA LEU A 168 17.38 -14.00 -4.20
C LEU A 168 18.48 -12.98 -3.90
N GLU A 169 19.23 -12.59 -4.93
CA GLU A 169 20.19 -11.48 -4.89
C GLU A 169 19.90 -10.51 -6.02
N ILE A 170 19.83 -9.24 -5.68
CA ILE A 170 19.75 -8.13 -6.62
C ILE A 170 21.12 -7.41 -6.60
N ARG A 171 21.70 -7.25 -7.78
CA ARG A 171 22.92 -6.46 -7.99
C ARG A 171 22.59 -5.29 -8.89
N ILE A 172 23.14 -4.14 -8.55
CA ILE A 172 22.88 -2.87 -9.21
C ILE A 172 24.17 -2.33 -9.80
#